data_39d7861f95a190323269cbcf9e22a057
#
_entry.id   39d7861f95a190323269cbcf9e22a057
#
_cell.length_a   1.000
_cell.length_b   1.000
_cell.length_c   1.000
_cell.angle_alpha   90.00
_cell.angle_beta   90.00
_cell.angle_gamma   90.00
#
_symmetry.space_group_name_H-M   'P 1'
#
loop_
_entity.id
_entity.type
_entity.pdbx_description
1 polymer ?
#
loop_
_entity_poly.entity_id
_entity_poly.type
_entity_poly.pdbx_seq_one_letter_code
_entity_poly.pdbx_strand_id
1 'polypeptide(L)'
;MFRQSLLESVKARLLHPQFQALPLHARIQRAIRQLILDGALAPGNPLPASRALAQSLGVSRDTVEAAYSHLHAEGFIERRVGSGSVVAAATRLSPGRRGAGAPRRVGGAPRLSRRGEAMQAGGGVREQLVPLPFAPGVPETRTFPLATWERLQRQVLKEYGARALTHGDPQGAEPLRQAIADYVNLERGARATADRVLVLTSSQQALGLCASVLLDAGERIFVEDPAYYGARKAFEAAGLECLPVPVDEQGLRPEPILAQPQAARALCLTPSHHYPTGVTLSLERRLALIEWAQRQQAWIIEDDYDSEFHYAGRPTACVQGLDAHERTLYIGTFTKSLFPGLRIGYMVLPPALVAPMTVARSLQDGHNASLAQLTLARFIAGGHFGAYVRGMRNLYGERLGFLAERVGKRLGGLVEPRVPAGGLQMPGL
;
A
#
# COMPACT_ATOMS: atom_id res chain seq x y z
N MET A 1 -51.78 25.30 -12.01
CA MET A 1 -50.42 25.86 -12.05
C MET A 1 -49.37 24.92 -11.48
N PHE A 2 -49.39 24.45 -10.21
CA PHE A 2 -48.34 23.63 -9.59
C PHE A 2 -47.96 22.35 -10.37
N ARG A 3 -48.95 21.55 -10.81
CA ARG A 3 -48.68 20.31 -11.56
C ARG A 3 -47.99 20.55 -12.91
N GLN A 4 -48.28 21.64 -13.60
CA GLN A 4 -47.69 21.95 -14.89
C GLN A 4 -46.27 22.47 -14.73
N SER A 5 -46.01 23.30 -13.72
CA SER A 5 -44.67 23.75 -13.34
C SER A 5 -43.75 22.59 -12.93
N LEU A 6 -44.28 21.58 -12.21
CA LEU A 6 -43.52 20.40 -11.83
C LEU A 6 -43.14 19.54 -13.04
N LEU A 7 -44.03 19.35 -14.00
CA LEU A 7 -43.73 18.60 -15.22
C LEU A 7 -42.61 19.27 -16.02
N GLU A 8 -42.62 20.59 -16.14
CA GLU A 8 -41.55 21.34 -16.82
C GLU A 8 -40.24 21.25 -16.05
N SER A 9 -40.27 21.30 -14.72
CA SER A 9 -39.08 21.16 -13.88
C SER A 9 -38.43 19.78 -14.03
N VAL A 10 -39.25 18.70 -14.12
CA VAL A 10 -38.73 17.35 -14.37
C VAL A 10 -38.14 17.25 -15.77
N LYS A 11 -38.78 17.79 -16.79
CA LYS A 11 -38.26 17.82 -18.16
C LYS A 11 -36.92 18.52 -18.26
N ALA A 12 -36.84 19.71 -17.69
CA ALA A 12 -35.59 20.50 -17.69
C ALA A 12 -34.42 19.72 -17.05
N ARG A 13 -34.69 19.01 -15.94
CA ARG A 13 -33.68 18.20 -15.26
C ARG A 13 -33.27 16.95 -16.07
N LEU A 14 -34.18 16.33 -16.80
CA LEU A 14 -33.87 15.17 -17.65
C LEU A 14 -32.91 15.49 -18.79
N LEU A 15 -32.86 16.77 -19.24
CA LEU A 15 -31.96 17.22 -20.29
C LEU A 15 -30.53 17.49 -19.78
N HIS A 16 -30.31 17.46 -18.47
CA HIS A 16 -28.99 17.73 -17.92
C HIS A 16 -27.95 16.68 -18.35
N PRO A 17 -26.76 17.06 -18.84
CA PRO A 17 -25.77 16.15 -19.41
C PRO A 17 -25.38 14.98 -18.51
N GLN A 18 -25.32 15.21 -17.18
CA GLN A 18 -24.96 14.17 -16.19
C GLN A 18 -25.94 12.96 -16.16
N PHE A 19 -27.15 13.07 -16.73
CA PHE A 19 -28.13 11.99 -16.71
C PHE A 19 -28.22 11.25 -18.02
N GLN A 20 -27.64 11.75 -19.10
CA GLN A 20 -27.87 11.22 -20.46
C GLN A 20 -27.39 9.78 -20.64
N ALA A 21 -26.37 9.34 -19.92
CA ALA A 21 -25.87 7.97 -20.00
C ALA A 21 -26.72 6.93 -19.25
N LEU A 22 -27.77 7.35 -18.54
CA LEU A 22 -28.56 6.46 -17.69
C LEU A 22 -29.82 5.94 -18.43
N PRO A 23 -30.32 4.74 -18.05
CA PRO A 23 -31.62 4.27 -18.47
C PRO A 23 -32.73 5.27 -18.09
N LEU A 24 -33.76 5.39 -18.90
CA LEU A 24 -34.78 6.45 -18.80
C LEU A 24 -35.49 6.48 -17.42
N HIS A 25 -35.85 5.32 -16.87
CA HIS A 25 -36.45 5.23 -15.53
C HIS A 25 -35.50 5.79 -14.43
N ALA A 26 -34.19 5.52 -14.52
CA ALA A 26 -33.21 6.04 -13.58
C ALA A 26 -33.01 7.56 -13.72
N ARG A 27 -33.13 8.09 -14.94
CA ARG A 27 -33.12 9.54 -15.19
C ARG A 27 -34.29 10.23 -14.51
N ILE A 28 -35.51 9.68 -14.67
CA ILE A 28 -36.75 10.20 -14.04
C ILE A 28 -36.61 10.15 -12.52
N GLN A 29 -36.19 9.00 -11.97
CA GLN A 29 -35.94 8.83 -10.55
C GLN A 29 -34.97 9.89 -10.00
N ARG A 30 -33.82 10.06 -10.63
CA ARG A 30 -32.81 11.02 -10.19
C ARG A 30 -33.28 12.47 -10.31
N ALA A 31 -33.99 12.81 -11.38
CA ALA A 31 -34.53 14.15 -11.55
C ALA A 31 -35.51 14.51 -10.42
N ILE A 32 -36.45 13.64 -10.11
CA ILE A 32 -37.45 13.84 -9.04
C ILE A 32 -36.75 13.88 -7.67
N ARG A 33 -35.81 12.95 -7.38
CA ARG A 33 -35.03 12.94 -6.14
C ARG A 33 -34.28 14.24 -5.94
N GLN A 34 -33.65 14.76 -6.98
CA GLN A 34 -32.93 16.03 -6.90
C GLN A 34 -33.86 17.21 -6.61
N LEU A 35 -35.08 17.24 -7.23
CA LEU A 35 -36.08 18.27 -6.96
C LEU A 35 -36.55 18.23 -5.48
N ILE A 36 -36.66 17.03 -4.89
CA ILE A 36 -36.97 16.87 -3.47
C ILE A 36 -35.80 17.37 -2.60
N LEU A 37 -34.57 16.96 -2.92
CA LEU A 37 -33.36 17.36 -2.17
C LEU A 37 -33.08 18.87 -2.25
N ASP A 38 -33.36 19.50 -3.40
CA ASP A 38 -33.21 20.93 -3.59
C ASP A 38 -34.33 21.76 -2.92
N GLY A 39 -35.36 21.07 -2.36
CA GLY A 39 -36.51 21.71 -1.74
C GLY A 39 -37.55 22.25 -2.73
N ALA A 40 -37.38 22.03 -4.04
CA ALA A 40 -38.34 22.42 -5.06
C ALA A 40 -39.63 21.59 -4.96
N LEU A 41 -39.52 20.37 -4.43
CA LEU A 41 -40.61 19.49 -4.06
C LEU A 41 -40.62 19.31 -2.53
N ALA A 42 -41.48 20.02 -1.83
CA ALA A 42 -41.59 19.96 -0.39
C ALA A 42 -42.27 18.65 0.11
N PRO A 43 -41.97 18.20 1.33
CA PRO A 43 -42.67 17.08 1.96
C PRO A 43 -44.17 17.28 1.94
N GLY A 44 -44.92 16.23 1.56
CA GLY A 44 -46.37 16.25 1.41
C GLY A 44 -46.86 16.71 0.02
N ASN A 45 -46.00 17.27 -0.82
CA ASN A 45 -46.39 17.66 -2.16
C ASN A 45 -46.77 16.42 -3.02
N PRO A 46 -47.89 16.48 -3.73
CA PRO A 46 -48.32 15.39 -4.61
C PRO A 46 -47.42 15.33 -5.84
N LEU A 47 -47.03 14.14 -6.23
CA LEU A 47 -46.41 13.87 -7.53
C LEU A 47 -47.47 13.74 -8.65
N PRO A 48 -47.12 14.03 -9.91
CA PRO A 48 -48.05 13.76 -11.04
C PRO A 48 -48.43 12.28 -11.08
N ALA A 49 -49.66 11.99 -11.48
CA ALA A 49 -50.02 10.62 -11.76
C ALA A 49 -49.09 10.02 -12.84
N SER A 50 -48.69 8.77 -12.69
CA SER A 50 -47.71 8.12 -13.59
C SER A 50 -48.13 8.21 -15.06
N ARG A 51 -49.42 8.10 -15.36
CA ARG A 51 -49.97 8.28 -16.71
C ARG A 51 -49.72 9.69 -17.25
N ALA A 52 -49.99 10.71 -16.44
CA ALA A 52 -49.81 12.11 -16.84
C ALA A 52 -48.33 12.46 -17.06
N LEU A 53 -47.43 11.96 -16.16
CA LEU A 53 -46.01 12.16 -16.34
C LEU A 53 -45.48 11.40 -17.56
N ALA A 54 -45.89 10.17 -17.77
CA ALA A 54 -45.54 9.38 -18.96
C ALA A 54 -45.92 10.08 -20.26
N GLN A 55 -47.16 10.56 -20.34
CA GLN A 55 -47.64 11.32 -21.50
C GLN A 55 -46.84 12.59 -21.72
N SER A 56 -46.56 13.34 -20.66
CA SER A 56 -45.78 14.60 -20.73
C SER A 56 -44.31 14.39 -21.14
N LEU A 57 -43.72 13.25 -20.80
CA LEU A 57 -42.32 12.89 -21.12
C LEU A 57 -42.19 12.10 -22.42
N GLY A 58 -43.30 11.65 -23.04
CA GLY A 58 -43.29 10.79 -24.24
C GLY A 58 -42.70 9.39 -23.96
N VAL A 59 -42.96 8.83 -22.78
CA VAL A 59 -42.41 7.54 -22.33
C VAL A 59 -43.54 6.57 -21.95
N SER A 60 -43.22 5.28 -21.78
CA SER A 60 -44.19 4.30 -21.28
C SER A 60 -44.55 4.58 -19.81
N ARG A 61 -45.78 4.24 -19.44
CA ARG A 61 -46.25 4.31 -18.05
C ARG A 61 -45.38 3.46 -17.14
N ASP A 62 -44.95 2.28 -17.59
CA ASP A 62 -44.13 1.36 -16.81
C ASP A 62 -42.76 1.95 -16.47
N THR A 63 -42.19 2.77 -17.36
CA THR A 63 -40.95 3.50 -17.10
C THR A 63 -41.11 4.47 -15.93
N VAL A 64 -42.22 5.18 -15.84
CA VAL A 64 -42.51 6.10 -14.72
C VAL A 64 -42.84 5.33 -13.45
N GLU A 65 -43.61 4.23 -13.55
CA GLU A 65 -43.93 3.37 -12.40
C GLU A 65 -42.66 2.74 -11.81
N ALA A 66 -41.72 2.31 -12.64
CA ALA A 66 -40.42 1.83 -12.19
C ALA A 66 -39.67 2.94 -11.41
N ALA A 67 -39.60 4.16 -11.94
CA ALA A 67 -38.99 5.30 -11.25
C ALA A 67 -39.66 5.60 -9.90
N TYR A 68 -41.01 5.58 -9.86
CA TYR A 68 -41.75 5.81 -8.62
C TYR A 68 -41.57 4.66 -7.62
N SER A 69 -41.49 3.43 -8.08
CA SER A 69 -41.21 2.27 -7.23
C SER A 69 -39.87 2.38 -6.56
N HIS A 70 -38.82 2.79 -7.28
CA HIS A 70 -37.50 3.05 -6.73
C HIS A 70 -37.53 4.20 -5.72
N LEU A 71 -38.15 5.33 -6.03
CA LEU A 71 -38.28 6.46 -5.10
C LEU A 71 -39.04 6.07 -3.81
N HIS A 72 -40.07 5.21 -3.96
CA HIS A 72 -40.81 4.67 -2.79
C HIS A 72 -39.92 3.75 -1.95
N ALA A 73 -39.19 2.83 -2.57
CA ALA A 73 -38.25 1.94 -1.89
C ALA A 73 -37.12 2.71 -1.18
N GLU A 74 -36.68 3.83 -1.75
CA GLU A 74 -35.71 4.74 -1.17
C GLU A 74 -36.31 5.65 -0.07
N GLY A 75 -37.64 5.62 0.13
CA GLY A 75 -38.34 6.45 1.14
C GLY A 75 -38.50 7.93 0.76
N PHE A 76 -38.25 8.32 -0.50
CA PHE A 76 -38.47 9.69 -0.96
C PHE A 76 -39.95 10.01 -1.19
N ILE A 77 -40.77 9.01 -1.53
CA ILE A 77 -42.18 9.17 -1.73
C ILE A 77 -42.99 8.10 -0.99
N GLU A 78 -44.22 8.45 -0.65
CA GLU A 78 -45.24 7.55 -0.09
C GLU A 78 -46.34 7.32 -1.12
N ARG A 79 -46.79 6.06 -1.27
CA ARG A 79 -47.95 5.71 -2.08
C ARG A 79 -49.19 5.69 -1.21
N ARG A 80 -50.21 6.48 -1.59
CA ARG A 80 -51.50 6.52 -0.89
C ARG A 80 -52.59 5.93 -1.76
N VAL A 81 -53.32 4.94 -1.24
CA VAL A 81 -54.43 4.32 -1.93
C VAL A 81 -55.48 5.40 -2.26
N GLY A 82 -55.85 5.53 -3.53
CA GLY A 82 -56.82 6.53 -4.03
C GLY A 82 -56.27 7.96 -4.23
N SER A 83 -55.09 8.32 -3.69
CA SER A 83 -54.55 9.70 -3.76
C SER A 83 -53.23 9.85 -4.53
N GLY A 84 -52.68 8.74 -5.07
CA GLY A 84 -51.40 8.77 -5.81
C GLY A 84 -50.17 8.75 -4.94
N SER A 85 -49.04 9.31 -5.44
CA SER A 85 -47.75 9.38 -4.72
C SER A 85 -47.52 10.79 -4.20
N VAL A 86 -47.00 10.91 -2.98
CA VAL A 86 -46.64 12.18 -2.32
C VAL A 86 -45.19 12.12 -1.84
N VAL A 87 -44.55 13.26 -1.74
CA VAL A 87 -43.19 13.36 -1.14
C VAL A 87 -43.28 12.97 0.32
N ALA A 88 -42.44 12.06 0.76
CA ALA A 88 -42.45 11.53 2.12
C ALA A 88 -42.09 12.61 3.17
N ALA A 89 -42.74 12.54 4.34
CA ALA A 89 -42.47 13.48 5.45
C ALA A 89 -41.04 13.37 5.98
N ALA A 90 -40.43 12.20 5.88
CA ALA A 90 -39.03 11.96 6.28
C ALA A 90 -38.01 12.75 5.48
N THR A 91 -38.39 13.27 4.31
CA THR A 91 -37.50 14.15 3.48
C THR A 91 -37.40 15.59 3.98
N ARG A 92 -37.93 15.88 5.16
CA ARG A 92 -37.65 17.13 5.88
C ARG A 92 -36.17 17.18 6.28
N LEU A 93 -35.30 17.34 5.30
CA LEU A 93 -33.98 17.87 5.56
C LEU A 93 -34.19 19.27 6.13
N SER A 94 -33.73 19.52 7.36
CA SER A 94 -33.77 20.87 7.92
C SER A 94 -33.29 21.85 6.84
N PRO A 95 -34.09 22.82 6.42
CA PRO A 95 -33.64 23.78 5.45
C PRO A 95 -32.61 24.66 6.17
N GLY A 96 -31.34 24.30 6.09
CA GLY A 96 -30.32 25.32 6.21
C GLY A 96 -30.75 26.39 5.21
N ARG A 97 -31.14 27.59 5.69
CA ARG A 97 -31.57 28.74 4.90
C ARG A 97 -30.80 28.86 3.60
N ARG A 98 -31.31 28.26 2.54
CA ARG A 98 -30.82 28.51 1.18
C ARG A 98 -31.56 29.69 0.65
N GLY A 99 -31.11 30.91 1.05
CA GLY A 99 -31.38 32.10 0.25
C GLY A 99 -30.90 31.83 -1.19
N ALA A 100 -31.67 32.27 -2.17
CA ALA A 100 -31.31 32.30 -3.58
C ALA A 100 -30.03 33.16 -3.75
N GLY A 101 -28.90 32.57 -3.55
CA GLY A 101 -27.57 33.13 -3.71
C GLY A 101 -26.68 32.04 -4.23
N ALA A 102 -25.75 32.37 -5.09
CA ALA A 102 -24.78 31.54 -5.80
C ALA A 102 -24.31 30.30 -5.03
N PRO A 103 -23.85 29.23 -5.72
CA PRO A 103 -23.38 28.02 -5.07
C PRO A 103 -22.35 28.41 -4.02
N ARG A 104 -22.74 28.31 -2.74
CA ARG A 104 -21.83 28.51 -1.64
C ARG A 104 -20.72 27.51 -1.83
N ARG A 105 -19.57 27.95 -2.32
CA ARG A 105 -18.34 27.21 -2.18
C ARG A 105 -18.30 26.84 -0.71
N VAL A 106 -18.42 25.56 -0.40
CA VAL A 106 -18.03 25.02 0.90
C VAL A 106 -16.52 25.20 0.94
N GLY A 107 -16.12 26.45 1.20
CA GLY A 107 -14.75 26.91 1.13
C GLY A 107 -14.11 26.84 2.51
N GLY A 108 -13.80 25.63 2.92
CA GLY A 108 -12.81 25.33 3.92
C GLY A 108 -12.14 24.05 3.48
N ALA A 109 -10.83 24.00 3.41
CA ALA A 109 -10.11 22.75 3.27
C ALA A 109 -10.64 21.77 4.35
N PRO A 110 -10.83 20.48 4.05
CA PRO A 110 -11.30 19.52 5.05
C PRO A 110 -10.35 19.57 6.26
N ARG A 111 -10.90 19.68 7.45
CA ARG A 111 -10.10 19.68 8.67
C ARG A 111 -9.53 18.28 8.89
N LEU A 112 -8.24 18.13 8.68
CA LEU A 112 -7.51 16.90 8.96
C LEU A 112 -7.13 16.82 10.45
N SER A 113 -6.82 15.61 10.92
CA SER A 113 -6.10 15.43 12.18
C SER A 113 -4.66 15.92 12.04
N ARG A 114 -3.97 16.21 13.14
CA ARG A 114 -2.54 16.56 13.12
C ARG A 114 -1.70 15.53 12.38
N ARG A 115 -1.99 14.25 12.57
CA ARG A 115 -1.37 13.14 11.84
C ARG A 115 -1.67 13.22 10.34
N GLY A 116 -2.91 13.50 9.95
CA GLY A 116 -3.31 13.65 8.55
C GLY A 116 -2.63 14.83 7.88
N GLU A 117 -2.47 15.96 8.58
CA GLU A 117 -1.72 17.13 8.09
C GLU A 117 -0.24 16.80 7.89
N ALA A 118 0.39 16.10 8.85
CA ALA A 118 1.78 15.65 8.73
C ALA A 118 1.99 14.70 7.54
N MET A 119 1.09 13.72 7.36
CA MET A 119 1.12 12.80 6.21
C MET A 119 0.98 13.56 4.88
N GLN A 120 0.08 14.53 4.81
CA GLN A 120 -0.13 15.35 3.61
C GLN A 120 1.10 16.22 3.31
N ALA A 121 1.66 16.87 4.30
CA ALA A 121 2.85 17.72 4.17
C ALA A 121 4.09 16.91 3.77
N GLY A 122 4.29 15.72 4.38
CA GLY A 122 5.37 14.80 4.04
C GLY A 122 5.25 14.22 2.62
N GLY A 123 4.06 14.21 2.03
CA GLY A 123 3.76 13.66 0.71
C GLY A 123 4.09 12.17 0.60
N GLY A 124 3.22 11.30 0.18
CA GLY A 124 3.40 9.83 0.17
C GLY A 124 4.69 9.32 -0.50
N VAL A 125 4.93 8.04 -0.41
CA VAL A 125 5.97 7.34 -1.18
C VAL A 125 5.45 7.12 -2.60
N ARG A 126 6.06 7.81 -3.57
CA ARG A 126 5.68 7.70 -4.99
C ARG A 126 6.69 6.86 -5.72
N GLU A 127 6.25 5.76 -6.30
CA GLU A 127 7.01 5.00 -7.27
C GLU A 127 6.65 5.47 -8.68
N GLN A 128 7.63 5.47 -9.59
CA GLN A 128 7.40 5.84 -10.97
C GLN A 128 6.60 4.73 -11.67
N LEU A 129 5.46 5.06 -12.25
CA LEU A 129 4.64 4.12 -13.02
C LEU A 129 5.33 3.66 -14.31
N VAL A 130 6.07 4.57 -14.94
CA VAL A 130 6.90 4.28 -16.11
C VAL A 130 8.35 4.54 -15.73
N PRO A 131 9.22 3.52 -15.78
CA PRO A 131 10.62 3.69 -15.45
C PRO A 131 11.29 4.68 -16.42
N LEU A 132 11.89 5.73 -15.86
CA LEU A 132 12.74 6.63 -16.63
C LEU A 132 14.15 6.05 -16.74
N PRO A 133 14.93 6.45 -17.76
CA PRO A 133 16.35 6.13 -17.79
C PRO A 133 17.03 6.52 -16.47
N PHE A 134 17.90 5.66 -15.97
CA PHE A 134 18.59 5.82 -14.67
C PHE A 134 17.71 5.81 -13.42
N ALA A 135 16.43 5.42 -13.51
CA ALA A 135 15.60 5.22 -12.32
C ALA A 135 16.18 4.08 -11.44
N PRO A 136 16.56 4.35 -10.20
CA PRO A 136 17.19 3.35 -9.33
C PRO A 136 16.19 2.30 -8.85
N GLY A 137 16.67 1.08 -8.59
CA GLY A 137 15.90 0.04 -7.92
C GLY A 137 14.71 -0.51 -8.71
N VAL A 138 14.65 -0.33 -10.04
CA VAL A 138 13.60 -0.85 -10.91
C VAL A 138 14.01 -2.23 -11.44
N PRO A 139 13.29 -3.32 -11.08
CA PRO A 139 13.65 -4.65 -11.55
C PRO A 139 13.30 -4.85 -13.03
N GLU A 140 14.04 -5.73 -13.71
CA GLU A 140 13.78 -6.17 -15.07
C GLU A 140 12.61 -7.16 -15.09
N THR A 141 11.48 -6.73 -15.61
CA THR A 141 10.26 -7.55 -15.63
C THR A 141 10.02 -8.28 -16.95
N ARG A 142 10.70 -7.87 -18.04
CA ARG A 142 10.51 -8.45 -19.40
C ARG A 142 10.99 -9.89 -19.52
N THR A 143 11.94 -10.30 -18.67
CA THR A 143 12.49 -11.65 -18.63
C THR A 143 11.83 -12.54 -17.58
N PHE A 144 10.80 -12.05 -16.90
CA PHE A 144 10.06 -12.83 -15.92
C PHE A 144 9.39 -14.05 -16.58
N PRO A 145 9.48 -15.27 -16.02
CA PRO A 145 8.97 -16.51 -16.64
C PRO A 145 7.45 -16.62 -16.50
N LEU A 146 6.70 -15.77 -17.23
CA LEU A 146 5.24 -15.69 -17.19
C LEU A 146 4.56 -17.04 -17.42
N ALA A 147 5.02 -17.85 -18.39
CA ALA A 147 4.44 -19.15 -18.66
C ALA A 147 4.54 -20.11 -17.46
N THR A 148 5.66 -20.09 -16.74
CA THR A 148 5.83 -20.87 -15.51
C THR A 148 4.89 -20.37 -14.42
N TRP A 149 4.82 -19.04 -14.23
CA TRP A 149 3.92 -18.44 -13.24
C TRP A 149 2.47 -18.79 -13.51
N GLU A 150 2.00 -18.64 -14.74
CA GLU A 150 0.65 -18.99 -15.16
C GLU A 150 0.32 -20.47 -14.93
N ARG A 151 1.24 -21.35 -15.27
CA ARG A 151 1.09 -22.79 -15.03
C ARG A 151 0.95 -23.11 -13.54
N LEU A 152 1.77 -22.50 -12.68
CA LEU A 152 1.69 -22.69 -11.23
C LEU A 152 0.39 -22.13 -10.67
N GLN A 153 -0.06 -20.97 -11.15
CA GLN A 153 -1.33 -20.38 -10.73
C GLN A 153 -2.53 -21.27 -11.09
N ARG A 154 -2.53 -21.86 -12.28
CA ARG A 154 -3.54 -22.86 -12.68
C ARG A 154 -3.51 -24.11 -11.79
N GLN A 155 -2.32 -24.59 -11.40
CA GLN A 155 -2.20 -25.71 -10.47
C GLN A 155 -2.78 -25.37 -9.09
N VAL A 156 -2.51 -24.17 -8.56
CA VAL A 156 -3.11 -23.69 -7.31
C VAL A 156 -4.62 -23.69 -7.39
N LEU A 157 -5.20 -23.10 -8.45
CA LEU A 157 -6.65 -23.08 -8.64
C LEU A 157 -7.25 -24.49 -8.75
N LYS A 158 -6.57 -25.43 -9.41
CA LYS A 158 -7.02 -26.81 -9.51
C LYS A 158 -7.00 -27.54 -8.16
N GLU A 159 -5.99 -27.29 -7.33
CA GLU A 159 -5.81 -27.99 -6.05
C GLU A 159 -6.67 -27.39 -4.94
N TYR A 160 -6.66 -26.07 -4.80
CA TYR A 160 -7.35 -25.38 -3.71
C TYR A 160 -8.82 -25.08 -4.05
N GLY A 161 -9.17 -24.99 -5.34
CA GLY A 161 -10.52 -24.67 -5.79
C GLY A 161 -11.07 -23.39 -5.16
N ALA A 162 -12.30 -23.44 -4.68
CA ALA A 162 -12.95 -22.31 -4.02
C ALA A 162 -12.21 -21.81 -2.76
N ARG A 163 -11.42 -22.64 -2.09
CA ARG A 163 -10.65 -22.23 -0.89
C ARG A 163 -9.62 -21.15 -1.21
N ALA A 164 -9.06 -21.13 -2.43
CA ALA A 164 -8.15 -20.07 -2.86
C ALA A 164 -8.84 -18.69 -3.02
N LEU A 165 -10.17 -18.67 -3.01
CA LEU A 165 -11.01 -17.47 -3.21
C LEU A 165 -11.66 -16.96 -1.91
N THR A 166 -11.45 -17.65 -0.79
CA THR A 166 -11.97 -17.27 0.52
C THR A 166 -10.98 -16.36 1.27
N HIS A 167 -11.44 -15.82 2.39
CA HIS A 167 -10.55 -15.11 3.31
C HIS A 167 -9.41 -16.04 3.78
N GLY A 168 -8.21 -15.50 3.84
CA GLY A 168 -7.00 -16.18 4.29
C GLY A 168 -6.62 -15.82 5.73
N ASP A 169 -5.55 -16.45 6.20
CA ASP A 169 -4.94 -16.13 7.48
C ASP A 169 -4.30 -14.73 7.44
N PRO A 170 -4.57 -13.85 8.41
CA PRO A 170 -3.90 -12.55 8.52
C PRO A 170 -2.37 -12.63 8.57
N GLN A 171 -1.81 -13.70 9.12
CA GLN A 171 -0.37 -13.92 9.13
C GLN A 171 0.18 -14.28 7.74
N GLY A 172 -0.67 -14.74 6.82
CA GLY A 172 -0.34 -15.20 5.48
C GLY A 172 -0.43 -16.72 5.32
N ALA A 173 -0.55 -17.16 4.06
CA ALA A 173 -0.69 -18.57 3.71
C ALA A 173 0.51 -19.41 4.24
N GLU A 174 0.23 -20.44 5.01
CA GLU A 174 1.26 -21.28 5.64
C GLU A 174 2.28 -21.84 4.63
N PRO A 175 1.91 -22.34 3.43
CA PRO A 175 2.89 -22.78 2.45
C PRO A 175 3.85 -21.69 2.00
N LEU A 176 3.42 -20.42 1.96
CA LEU A 176 4.30 -19.30 1.64
C LEU A 176 5.21 -18.97 2.81
N ARG A 177 4.68 -18.95 4.03
CA ARG A 177 5.48 -18.69 5.24
C ARG A 177 6.60 -19.71 5.39
N GLN A 178 6.32 -20.98 5.14
CA GLN A 178 7.34 -22.05 5.15
C GLN A 178 8.39 -21.83 4.05
N ALA A 179 7.96 -21.57 2.82
CA ALA A 179 8.88 -21.34 1.71
C ALA A 179 9.78 -20.13 1.92
N ILE A 180 9.26 -19.07 2.55
CA ILE A 180 10.05 -17.89 2.94
C ILE A 180 11.06 -18.25 4.04
N ALA A 181 10.64 -18.96 5.08
CA ALA A 181 11.52 -19.35 6.17
C ALA A 181 12.71 -20.20 5.66
N ASP A 182 12.42 -21.18 4.81
CA ASP A 182 13.46 -22.04 4.21
C ASP A 182 14.44 -21.22 3.37
N TYR A 183 13.90 -20.30 2.56
CA TYR A 183 14.68 -19.43 1.69
C TYR A 183 15.61 -18.48 2.48
N VAL A 184 15.09 -17.74 3.47
CA VAL A 184 15.91 -16.77 4.20
C VAL A 184 16.93 -17.43 5.13
N ASN A 185 16.62 -18.62 5.66
CA ASN A 185 17.59 -19.40 6.42
C ASN A 185 18.77 -19.83 5.54
N LEU A 186 18.48 -20.30 4.32
CA LEU A 186 19.51 -20.75 3.38
C LEU A 186 20.36 -19.60 2.84
N GLU A 187 19.70 -18.55 2.35
CA GLU A 187 20.38 -17.49 1.59
C GLU A 187 20.89 -16.34 2.48
N ARG A 188 20.26 -16.12 3.65
CA ARG A 188 20.56 -14.98 4.53
C ARG A 188 21.10 -15.40 5.91
N GLY A 189 21.13 -16.69 6.20
CA GLY A 189 21.51 -17.18 7.53
C GLY A 189 20.58 -16.68 8.63
N ALA A 190 19.31 -16.45 8.29
CA ALA A 190 18.29 -16.04 9.23
C ALA A 190 17.91 -17.15 10.22
N ARG A 191 17.19 -16.80 11.27
CA ARG A 191 16.56 -17.73 12.22
C ARG A 191 15.06 -17.66 12.08
N ALA A 192 14.54 -18.19 10.98
CA ALA A 192 13.14 -18.14 10.62
C ALA A 192 12.47 -19.50 10.73
N THR A 193 11.23 -19.51 11.19
CA THR A 193 10.29 -20.65 11.13
C THR A 193 8.97 -20.13 10.57
N ALA A 194 8.12 -20.98 10.01
CA ALA A 194 6.88 -20.55 9.36
C ALA A 194 5.95 -19.77 10.29
N ASP A 195 5.95 -20.08 11.60
CA ASP A 195 5.17 -19.39 12.62
C ASP A 195 5.73 -17.99 12.96
N ARG A 196 6.98 -17.69 12.62
CA ARG A 196 7.62 -16.38 12.81
C ARG A 196 7.52 -15.47 11.58
N VAL A 197 7.08 -15.99 10.44
CA VAL A 197 6.92 -15.20 9.21
C VAL A 197 5.55 -14.55 9.17
N LEU A 198 5.51 -13.24 8.93
CA LEU A 198 4.31 -12.45 8.67
C LEU A 198 4.35 -11.94 7.22
N VAL A 199 3.37 -12.32 6.39
CA VAL A 199 3.27 -11.89 5.00
C VAL A 199 2.57 -10.54 4.91
N LEU A 200 3.13 -9.63 4.13
CA LEU A 200 2.73 -8.24 3.98
C LEU A 200 2.62 -7.84 2.50
N THR A 201 2.08 -6.65 2.22
CA THR A 201 2.00 -6.14 0.84
C THR A 201 3.31 -5.49 0.37
N SER A 202 4.17 -5.04 1.29
CA SER A 202 5.41 -4.33 0.99
C SER A 202 6.25 -4.08 2.25
N SER A 203 7.53 -3.75 2.07
CA SER A 203 8.37 -3.22 3.16
C SER A 203 7.79 -1.92 3.75
N GLN A 204 7.11 -1.09 2.95
CA GLN A 204 6.46 0.12 3.47
C GLN A 204 5.35 -0.19 4.49
N GLN A 205 4.57 -1.26 4.29
CA GLN A 205 3.60 -1.73 5.28
C GLN A 205 4.30 -2.25 6.54
N ALA A 206 5.41 -2.99 6.36
CA ALA A 206 6.22 -3.47 7.48
C ALA A 206 6.74 -2.33 8.35
N LEU A 207 7.33 -1.30 7.74
CA LEU A 207 7.83 -0.10 8.43
C LEU A 207 6.72 0.64 9.18
N GLY A 208 5.54 0.79 8.56
CA GLY A 208 4.37 1.38 9.21
C GLY A 208 3.86 0.57 10.40
N LEU A 209 3.88 -0.77 10.29
CA LEU A 209 3.53 -1.66 11.41
C LEU A 209 4.55 -1.54 12.55
N CYS A 210 5.85 -1.57 12.26
CA CYS A 210 6.90 -1.36 13.24
C CYS A 210 6.69 -0.04 13.99
N ALA A 211 6.46 1.06 13.26
CA ALA A 211 6.23 2.37 13.84
C ALA A 211 5.01 2.40 14.79
N SER A 212 3.93 1.72 14.40
CA SER A 212 2.65 1.79 15.16
C SER A 212 2.52 0.79 16.30
N VAL A 213 3.30 -0.30 16.27
CA VAL A 213 3.22 -1.38 17.28
C VAL A 213 4.34 -1.28 18.32
N LEU A 214 5.52 -0.80 17.91
CA LEU A 214 6.70 -0.82 18.78
C LEU A 214 6.94 0.51 19.51
N LEU A 215 6.39 1.62 19.00
CA LEU A 215 6.70 2.97 19.48
C LEU A 215 5.44 3.82 19.60
N ASP A 216 5.42 4.67 20.61
CA ASP A 216 4.41 5.69 20.81
C ASP A 216 4.76 7.00 20.08
N ALA A 217 3.74 7.79 19.72
CA ALA A 217 3.96 9.11 19.12
C ALA A 217 4.77 10.00 20.07
N GLY A 218 5.81 10.65 19.54
CA GLY A 218 6.78 11.45 20.29
C GLY A 218 8.02 10.67 20.74
N GLU A 219 8.03 9.34 20.61
CA GLU A 219 9.24 8.57 20.82
C GLU A 219 10.23 8.70 19.64
N ARG A 220 11.46 8.33 19.87
CA ARG A 220 12.58 8.51 18.93
C ARG A 220 13.05 7.18 18.36
N ILE A 221 13.46 7.24 17.08
CA ILE A 221 14.04 6.13 16.34
C ILE A 221 15.33 6.59 15.66
N PHE A 222 16.43 5.83 15.80
CA PHE A 222 17.63 6.04 15.00
C PHE A 222 17.38 5.59 13.56
N VAL A 223 17.84 6.40 12.59
CA VAL A 223 17.81 6.12 11.17
C VAL A 223 19.15 6.45 10.53
N GLU A 224 19.54 5.72 9.50
CA GLU A 224 20.73 6.03 8.71
C GLU A 224 20.65 7.44 8.11
N ASP A 225 21.81 8.09 7.88
CA ASP A 225 21.89 9.37 7.18
C ASP A 225 23.04 9.34 6.15
N PRO A 226 22.68 9.35 4.86
CA PRO A 226 21.32 9.38 4.26
C PRO A 226 20.55 8.08 4.52
N ALA A 227 19.21 8.13 4.43
CA ALA A 227 18.32 6.99 4.65
C ALA A 227 17.33 6.78 3.50
N TYR A 228 16.71 5.60 3.49
CA TYR A 228 15.55 5.37 2.65
C TYR A 228 14.40 6.31 3.08
N TYR A 229 14.02 7.22 2.17
CA TYR A 229 13.01 8.25 2.46
C TYR A 229 11.64 7.67 2.85
N GLY A 230 11.31 6.45 2.35
CA GLY A 230 10.05 5.76 2.68
C GLY A 230 10.00 5.30 4.14
N ALA A 231 11.14 4.88 4.72
CA ALA A 231 11.26 4.55 6.13
C ALA A 231 11.05 5.78 7.00
N ARG A 232 11.79 6.86 6.72
CA ARG A 232 11.64 8.13 7.43
C ARG A 232 10.21 8.66 7.40
N LYS A 233 9.56 8.65 6.22
CA LYS A 233 8.15 9.07 6.09
C LYS A 233 7.19 8.18 6.88
N ALA A 234 7.41 6.87 6.95
CA ALA A 234 6.58 5.97 7.75
C ALA A 234 6.67 6.33 9.24
N PHE A 235 7.88 6.61 9.74
CA PHE A 235 8.12 6.97 11.13
C PHE A 235 7.56 8.36 11.47
N GLU A 236 7.84 9.36 10.67
CA GLU A 236 7.29 10.71 10.81
C GLU A 236 5.75 10.73 10.76
N ALA A 237 5.14 9.93 9.87
CA ALA A 237 3.69 9.77 9.79
C ALA A 237 3.08 9.08 11.03
N ALA A 238 3.85 8.27 11.73
CA ALA A 238 3.47 7.72 13.02
C ALA A 238 3.65 8.70 14.19
N GLY A 239 4.29 9.84 13.94
CA GLY A 239 4.58 10.87 14.94
C GLY A 239 5.89 10.64 15.68
N LEU A 240 6.79 9.84 15.14
CA LEU A 240 8.11 9.58 15.72
C LEU A 240 9.13 10.67 15.32
N GLU A 241 10.10 10.90 16.17
CA GLU A 241 11.27 11.74 15.89
C GLU A 241 12.42 10.87 15.35
N CYS A 242 12.81 11.11 14.09
CA CYS A 242 13.92 10.41 13.46
C CYS A 242 15.26 11.05 13.86
N LEU A 243 16.12 10.30 14.52
CA LEU A 243 17.49 10.71 14.87
C LEU A 243 18.48 10.20 13.81
N PRO A 244 19.09 11.09 13.01
CA PRO A 244 19.99 10.68 11.94
C PRO A 244 21.32 10.17 12.51
N VAL A 245 21.83 9.06 11.96
CA VAL A 245 23.09 8.45 12.29
C VAL A 245 23.97 8.37 11.04
N PRO A 246 25.17 8.97 11.02
CA PRO A 246 26.02 8.99 9.83
C PRO A 246 26.41 7.59 9.34
N VAL A 247 26.57 7.48 8.02
CA VAL A 247 27.04 6.29 7.32
C VAL A 247 28.39 6.59 6.66
N ASP A 248 29.32 5.64 6.75
CA ASP A 248 30.61 5.67 6.06
C ASP A 248 30.81 4.40 5.19
N GLU A 249 32.02 4.13 4.75
CA GLU A 249 32.37 3.00 3.89
C GLU A 249 32.16 1.62 4.54
N GLN A 250 31.97 1.57 5.85
CA GLN A 250 31.65 0.35 6.61
C GLN A 250 30.17 0.31 7.05
N GLY A 251 29.32 1.17 6.53
CA GLY A 251 27.90 1.29 6.87
C GLY A 251 27.64 2.28 8.01
N LEU A 252 26.51 2.13 8.68
CA LEU A 252 26.10 2.98 9.81
C LEU A 252 27.17 3.00 10.91
N ARG A 253 27.49 4.20 11.38
CA ARG A 253 28.44 4.41 12.48
C ARG A 253 27.77 4.20 13.83
N PRO A 254 28.18 3.21 14.64
CA PRO A 254 27.54 2.94 15.93
C PRO A 254 27.89 3.95 17.03
N GLU A 255 28.99 4.72 16.89
CA GLU A 255 29.49 5.58 17.96
C GLU A 255 28.49 6.61 18.47
N PRO A 256 27.68 7.31 17.60
CA PRO A 256 26.66 8.25 18.07
C PRO A 256 25.56 7.55 18.88
N ILE A 257 25.20 6.30 18.51
CA ILE A 257 24.21 5.50 19.23
C ILE A 257 24.78 5.09 20.61
N LEU A 258 26.02 4.61 20.63
CA LEU A 258 26.67 4.14 21.85
C LEU A 258 26.97 5.29 22.82
N ALA A 259 27.19 6.52 22.33
CA ALA A 259 27.38 7.71 23.15
C ALA A 259 26.07 8.18 23.83
N GLN A 260 24.90 7.91 23.22
CA GLN A 260 23.58 8.28 23.74
C GLN A 260 22.61 7.08 23.63
N PRO A 261 22.88 5.97 24.31
CA PRO A 261 22.22 4.70 24.05
C PRO A 261 20.71 4.71 24.35
N GLN A 262 20.26 5.60 25.25
CA GLN A 262 18.85 5.74 25.64
C GLN A 262 18.09 6.78 24.80
N ALA A 263 18.76 7.41 23.80
CA ALA A 263 18.15 8.48 23.01
C ALA A 263 16.98 7.98 22.14
N ALA A 264 16.94 6.69 21.78
CA ALA A 264 15.87 6.10 21.00
C ALA A 264 15.58 4.66 21.43
N ARG A 265 14.37 4.17 21.11
CA ARG A 265 13.91 2.82 21.44
C ARG A 265 13.99 1.85 20.27
N ALA A 266 14.33 2.33 19.10
CA ALA A 266 14.53 1.51 17.91
C ALA A 266 15.60 2.11 17.00
N LEU A 267 16.11 1.26 16.12
CA LEU A 267 17.01 1.59 15.03
C LEU A 267 16.48 0.96 13.75
N CYS A 268 16.41 1.72 12.66
CA CYS A 268 16.12 1.20 11.33
C CYS A 268 17.36 1.31 10.45
N LEU A 269 17.72 0.22 9.77
CA LEU A 269 18.93 0.15 8.95
C LEU A 269 18.78 -0.80 7.76
N THR A 270 19.62 -0.58 6.72
CA THR A 270 19.71 -1.38 5.50
C THR A 270 21.11 -2.02 5.38
N PRO A 271 21.39 -3.08 6.16
CA PRO A 271 22.77 -3.52 6.42
C PRO A 271 23.43 -4.31 5.29
N SER A 272 22.66 -4.85 4.36
CA SER A 272 23.17 -5.65 3.23
C SER A 272 23.70 -4.77 2.12
N HIS A 273 22.88 -3.83 1.67
CA HIS A 273 23.22 -2.78 0.70
C HIS A 273 22.56 -1.50 1.19
N HIS A 274 23.34 -0.63 1.82
CA HIS A 274 22.81 0.62 2.37
C HIS A 274 22.15 1.47 1.31
N TYR A 275 20.91 1.91 1.56
CA TYR A 275 20.23 2.85 0.67
C TYR A 275 20.55 4.30 1.07
N PRO A 276 21.14 5.15 0.18
CA PRO A 276 21.35 4.91 -1.25
C PRO A 276 22.80 4.56 -1.65
N THR A 277 23.74 4.40 -0.72
CA THR A 277 25.18 4.36 -1.01
C THR A 277 25.69 2.99 -1.50
N GLY A 278 24.93 1.92 -1.29
CA GLY A 278 25.34 0.56 -1.65
C GLY A 278 26.41 -0.07 -0.75
N VAL A 279 26.87 0.61 0.32
CA VAL A 279 27.85 0.07 1.26
C VAL A 279 27.23 -1.03 2.13
N THR A 280 28.07 -1.96 2.59
CA THR A 280 27.63 -3.06 3.46
C THR A 280 28.05 -2.79 4.89
N LEU A 281 27.16 -2.96 5.86
CA LEU A 281 27.45 -2.83 7.28
C LEU A 281 28.42 -3.93 7.74
N SER A 282 29.54 -3.56 8.33
CA SER A 282 30.56 -4.52 8.79
C SER A 282 30.03 -5.43 9.90
N LEU A 283 30.62 -6.63 10.03
CA LEU A 283 30.23 -7.60 11.05
C LEU A 283 30.40 -7.04 12.47
N GLU A 284 31.51 -6.33 12.72
CA GLU A 284 31.79 -5.71 14.01
C GLU A 284 30.68 -4.74 14.40
N ARG A 285 30.25 -3.88 13.47
CA ARG A 285 29.18 -2.91 13.72
C ARG A 285 27.82 -3.60 13.92
N ARG A 286 27.53 -4.69 13.19
CA ARG A 286 26.31 -5.50 13.41
C ARG A 286 26.26 -6.02 14.85
N LEU A 287 27.36 -6.60 15.33
CA LEU A 287 27.43 -7.13 16.68
C LEU A 287 27.31 -6.03 17.75
N ALA A 288 27.95 -4.88 17.56
CA ALA A 288 27.83 -3.74 18.47
C ALA A 288 26.39 -3.21 18.57
N LEU A 289 25.66 -3.17 17.45
CA LEU A 289 24.26 -2.74 17.44
C LEU A 289 23.32 -3.77 18.08
N ILE A 290 23.57 -5.06 17.89
CA ILE A 290 22.83 -6.14 18.56
C ILE A 290 23.01 -6.03 20.08
N GLU A 291 24.24 -5.83 20.54
CA GLU A 291 24.55 -5.66 21.97
C GLU A 291 23.87 -4.40 22.55
N TRP A 292 23.90 -3.28 21.81
CA TRP A 292 23.15 -2.07 22.18
C TRP A 292 21.65 -2.36 22.32
N ALA A 293 21.03 -3.01 21.33
CA ALA A 293 19.61 -3.31 21.35
C ALA A 293 19.22 -4.20 22.54
N GLN A 294 20.05 -5.20 22.85
CA GLN A 294 19.85 -6.04 24.03
C GLN A 294 19.92 -5.23 25.33
N ARG A 295 20.98 -4.44 25.52
CA ARG A 295 21.20 -3.68 26.76
C ARG A 295 20.13 -2.62 26.99
N GLN A 296 19.65 -1.96 25.93
CA GLN A 296 18.65 -0.90 26.01
C GLN A 296 17.22 -1.41 25.88
N GLN A 297 17.02 -2.73 25.71
CA GLN A 297 15.71 -3.31 25.38
C GLN A 297 15.05 -2.63 24.16
N ALA A 298 15.90 -2.18 23.23
CA ALA A 298 15.52 -1.52 21.99
C ALA A 298 15.28 -2.54 20.87
N TRP A 299 14.69 -2.09 19.75
CA TRP A 299 14.42 -2.91 18.58
C TRP A 299 15.36 -2.53 17.43
N ILE A 300 15.77 -3.52 16.64
CA ILE A 300 16.42 -3.32 15.35
C ILE A 300 15.41 -3.68 14.26
N ILE A 301 15.17 -2.77 13.33
CA ILE A 301 14.37 -2.97 12.14
C ILE A 301 15.34 -3.08 10.97
N GLU A 302 15.58 -4.30 10.51
CA GLU A 302 16.45 -4.62 9.39
C GLU A 302 15.64 -4.66 8.09
N ASP A 303 15.81 -3.67 7.20
CA ASP A 303 15.18 -3.62 5.88
C ASP A 303 16.15 -4.17 4.82
N ASP A 304 15.90 -5.39 4.39
CA ASP A 304 16.71 -6.15 3.43
C ASP A 304 15.96 -6.25 2.09
N TYR A 305 16.08 -5.21 1.27
CA TYR A 305 15.24 -5.03 0.09
C TYR A 305 15.79 -5.64 -1.21
N ASP A 306 17.11 -5.88 -1.33
CA ASP A 306 17.75 -6.34 -2.58
C ASP A 306 19.00 -7.22 -2.41
N SER A 307 19.17 -7.82 -1.25
CA SER A 307 20.34 -8.66 -0.91
C SER A 307 20.51 -9.90 -1.78
N GLU A 308 19.49 -10.28 -2.54
CA GLU A 308 19.59 -11.32 -3.57
C GLU A 308 20.67 -10.99 -4.63
N PHE A 309 20.95 -9.71 -4.86
CA PHE A 309 21.82 -9.24 -5.94
C PHE A 309 23.21 -8.87 -5.43
N HIS A 310 24.00 -9.87 -5.10
CA HIS A 310 25.42 -9.73 -4.81
C HIS A 310 26.26 -10.12 -6.03
N TYR A 311 27.24 -9.30 -6.38
CA TYR A 311 28.07 -9.47 -7.58
C TYR A 311 29.50 -9.87 -7.24
N ALA A 312 29.96 -9.55 -6.02
CA ALA A 312 31.30 -9.86 -5.55
C ALA A 312 31.25 -10.39 -4.10
N GLY A 313 32.16 -11.30 -3.79
CA GLY A 313 32.26 -11.86 -2.43
C GLY A 313 31.16 -12.90 -2.10
N ARG A 314 31.00 -13.16 -0.80
CA ARG A 314 29.91 -13.97 -0.25
C ARG A 314 28.91 -13.08 0.47
N PRO A 315 27.60 -13.39 0.40
CA PRO A 315 26.58 -12.67 1.17
C PRO A 315 26.92 -12.70 2.66
N THR A 316 26.82 -11.57 3.33
CA THR A 316 26.91 -11.50 4.78
C THR A 316 25.61 -11.96 5.40
N ALA A 317 25.69 -12.72 6.51
CA ALA A 317 24.49 -13.12 7.25
C ALA A 317 23.71 -11.87 7.73
N CYS A 318 22.38 -11.94 7.71
CA CYS A 318 21.52 -10.84 8.17
C CYS A 318 21.73 -10.58 9.68
N VAL A 319 21.39 -9.38 10.15
CA VAL A 319 21.49 -9.00 11.57
C VAL A 319 20.59 -9.90 12.42
N GLN A 320 19.36 -10.18 11.92
CA GLN A 320 18.40 -11.08 12.59
C GLN A 320 18.98 -12.48 12.84
N GLY A 321 19.75 -13.03 11.91
CA GLY A 321 20.37 -14.35 12.07
C GLY A 321 21.50 -14.37 13.11
N LEU A 322 22.19 -13.25 13.29
CA LEU A 322 23.25 -13.06 14.28
C LEU A 322 22.70 -12.76 15.68
N ASP A 323 21.49 -12.23 15.77
CA ASP A 323 20.89 -11.77 17.01
C ASP A 323 20.29 -12.94 17.82
N ALA A 324 20.98 -13.35 18.88
CA ALA A 324 20.53 -14.38 19.81
C ALA A 324 19.49 -13.84 20.84
N HIS A 325 19.29 -12.53 20.90
CA HIS A 325 18.47 -11.87 21.92
C HIS A 325 17.05 -11.56 21.46
N GLU A 326 16.74 -11.89 20.20
CA GLU A 326 15.40 -11.69 19.59
C GLU A 326 14.93 -10.24 19.66
N ARG A 327 15.81 -9.29 19.35
CA ARG A 327 15.53 -7.86 19.28
C ARG A 327 15.48 -7.33 17.84
N THR A 328 15.72 -8.19 16.85
CA THR A 328 15.76 -7.81 15.44
C THR A 328 14.54 -8.32 14.69
N LEU A 329 13.83 -7.40 14.03
CA LEU A 329 12.80 -7.68 13.07
C LEU A 329 13.41 -7.58 11.66
N TYR A 330 13.34 -8.66 10.89
CA TYR A 330 13.83 -8.68 9.52
C TYR A 330 12.68 -8.41 8.55
N ILE A 331 12.88 -7.50 7.59
CA ILE A 331 11.94 -7.17 6.53
C ILE A 331 12.54 -7.59 5.20
N GLY A 332 11.79 -8.37 4.41
CA GLY A 332 12.13 -8.74 3.06
C GLY A 332 11.01 -8.42 2.07
N THR A 333 11.34 -8.34 0.79
CA THR A 333 10.35 -8.03 -0.24
C THR A 333 10.63 -8.74 -1.56
N PHE A 334 9.57 -9.22 -2.21
CA PHE A 334 9.66 -9.76 -3.57
C PHE A 334 9.48 -8.68 -4.66
N THR A 335 9.22 -7.43 -4.26
CA THR A 335 9.04 -6.31 -5.19
C THR A 335 10.29 -6.04 -6.04
N LYS A 336 11.47 -6.21 -5.45
CA LYS A 336 12.77 -5.96 -6.10
C LYS A 336 13.34 -7.23 -6.74
N SER A 337 13.13 -8.39 -6.10
CA SER A 337 13.66 -9.66 -6.59
C SER A 337 12.80 -10.34 -7.66
N LEU A 338 11.51 -9.97 -7.77
CA LEU A 338 10.60 -10.45 -8.83
C LEU A 338 10.01 -9.30 -9.64
N PHE A 339 8.87 -8.76 -9.21
CA PHE A 339 8.21 -7.65 -9.90
C PHE A 339 7.31 -6.84 -8.95
N PRO A 340 7.22 -5.50 -9.14
CA PRO A 340 6.49 -4.61 -8.23
C PRO A 340 5.00 -4.92 -8.09
N GLY A 341 4.35 -5.38 -9.17
CA GLY A 341 2.93 -5.68 -9.21
C GLY A 341 2.52 -6.89 -8.38
N LEU A 342 3.47 -7.71 -7.89
CA LEU A 342 3.18 -8.87 -7.04
C LEU A 342 2.62 -8.47 -5.68
N ARG A 343 3.08 -7.34 -5.14
CA ARG A 343 2.63 -6.80 -3.84
C ARG A 343 2.73 -7.81 -2.70
N ILE A 344 3.88 -8.46 -2.58
CA ILE A 344 4.21 -9.36 -1.47
C ILE A 344 5.58 -8.98 -0.89
N GLY A 345 5.56 -8.70 0.41
CA GLY A 345 6.71 -8.61 1.28
C GLY A 345 6.49 -9.48 2.51
N TYR A 346 7.43 -9.50 3.41
CA TYR A 346 7.33 -10.30 4.63
C TYR A 346 8.21 -9.75 5.74
N MET A 347 7.91 -10.17 6.97
CA MET A 347 8.77 -9.99 8.13
C MET A 347 9.11 -11.35 8.75
N VAL A 348 10.32 -11.47 9.30
CA VAL A 348 10.66 -12.51 10.28
C VAL A 348 10.70 -11.84 11.64
N LEU A 349 9.83 -12.29 12.53
CA LEU A 349 9.54 -11.63 13.80
C LEU A 349 10.15 -12.40 14.98
N PRO A 350 10.60 -11.70 16.03
CA PRO A 350 10.73 -12.29 17.35
C PRO A 350 9.44 -12.98 17.79
N PRO A 351 9.47 -14.13 18.47
CA PRO A 351 8.26 -14.86 18.87
C PRO A 351 7.24 -14.02 19.62
N ALA A 352 7.70 -13.14 20.51
CA ALA A 352 6.84 -12.25 21.29
C ALA A 352 6.07 -11.23 20.45
N LEU A 353 6.53 -10.92 19.23
CA LEU A 353 5.92 -9.95 18.35
C LEU A 353 4.98 -10.54 17.29
N VAL A 354 4.95 -11.88 17.12
CA VAL A 354 4.13 -12.52 16.08
C VAL A 354 2.65 -12.19 16.27
N ALA A 355 2.10 -12.44 17.46
CA ALA A 355 0.69 -12.20 17.73
C ALA A 355 0.30 -10.70 17.64
N PRO A 356 0.99 -9.74 18.30
CA PRO A 356 0.60 -8.34 18.22
C PRO A 356 0.76 -7.76 16.80
N MET A 357 1.79 -8.15 16.05
CA MET A 357 1.99 -7.70 14.66
C MET A 357 0.92 -8.27 13.73
N THR A 358 0.54 -9.55 13.91
CA THR A 358 -0.55 -10.17 13.12
C THR A 358 -1.89 -9.49 13.38
N VAL A 359 -2.19 -9.17 14.64
CA VAL A 359 -3.41 -8.41 14.99
C VAL A 359 -3.38 -7.02 14.35
N ALA A 360 -2.30 -6.28 14.52
CA ALA A 360 -2.18 -4.94 13.93
C ALA A 360 -2.29 -4.98 12.39
N ARG A 361 -1.69 -5.98 11.75
CA ARG A 361 -1.81 -6.23 10.32
C ARG A 361 -3.26 -6.49 9.91
N SER A 362 -3.97 -7.34 10.66
CA SER A 362 -5.37 -7.67 10.36
C SER A 362 -6.30 -6.45 10.43
N LEU A 363 -6.00 -5.50 11.31
CA LEU A 363 -6.74 -4.24 11.44
C LEU A 363 -6.48 -3.25 10.28
N GLN A 364 -5.37 -3.40 9.55
CA GLN A 364 -5.07 -2.53 8.42
C GLN A 364 -5.83 -2.94 7.15
N ASP A 365 -5.71 -4.20 6.74
CA ASP A 365 -6.24 -4.67 5.45
C ASP A 365 -6.59 -6.18 5.40
N GLY A 366 -6.69 -6.84 6.57
CA GLY A 366 -7.09 -8.25 6.68
C GLY A 366 -5.94 -9.21 6.32
N HIS A 367 -5.72 -9.48 5.04
CA HIS A 367 -4.68 -10.41 4.53
C HIS A 367 -4.33 -10.14 3.07
N ASN A 368 -3.18 -10.65 2.61
CA ASN A 368 -2.81 -10.61 1.20
C ASN A 368 -3.67 -11.60 0.37
N ALA A 369 -3.79 -11.35 -0.95
CA ALA A 369 -4.50 -12.23 -1.87
C ALA A 369 -3.95 -13.67 -1.81
N SER A 370 -4.79 -14.63 -1.43
CA SER A 370 -4.41 -16.03 -1.21
C SER A 370 -3.84 -16.69 -2.46
N LEU A 371 -4.42 -16.43 -3.64
CA LEU A 371 -3.97 -16.99 -4.91
C LEU A 371 -2.52 -16.60 -5.23
N ALA A 372 -2.17 -15.31 -5.05
CA ALA A 372 -0.81 -14.82 -5.29
C ALA A 372 0.19 -15.45 -4.30
N GLN A 373 -0.17 -15.56 -3.03
CA GLN A 373 0.66 -16.19 -2.00
C GLN A 373 0.93 -17.66 -2.31
N LEU A 374 -0.09 -18.45 -2.61
CA LEU A 374 0.03 -19.86 -2.93
C LEU A 374 0.82 -20.11 -4.22
N THR A 375 0.67 -19.23 -5.23
CA THR A 375 1.45 -19.28 -6.46
C THR A 375 2.94 -19.02 -6.18
N LEU A 376 3.24 -18.00 -5.39
CA LEU A 376 4.61 -17.65 -4.98
C LEU A 376 5.25 -18.77 -4.16
N ALA A 377 4.50 -19.37 -3.23
CA ALA A 377 4.98 -20.52 -2.46
C ALA A 377 5.49 -21.65 -3.36
N ARG A 378 4.71 -22.00 -4.40
CA ARG A 378 5.11 -23.02 -5.39
C ARG A 378 6.29 -22.57 -6.25
N PHE A 379 6.35 -21.29 -6.58
CA PHE A 379 7.44 -20.73 -7.36
C PHE A 379 8.77 -20.80 -6.59
N ILE A 380 8.74 -20.56 -5.28
CA ILE A 380 9.92 -20.69 -4.40
C ILE A 380 10.26 -22.17 -4.20
N ALA A 381 9.32 -22.97 -3.69
CA ALA A 381 9.54 -24.38 -3.36
C ALA A 381 9.92 -25.23 -4.57
N GLY A 382 9.43 -24.89 -5.76
CA GLY A 382 9.81 -25.54 -7.03
C GLY A 382 11.18 -25.13 -7.59
N GLY A 383 11.95 -24.29 -6.87
CA GLY A 383 13.29 -23.82 -7.28
C GLY A 383 13.29 -22.76 -8.38
N HIS A 384 12.11 -22.35 -8.85
CA HIS A 384 11.99 -21.35 -9.94
C HIS A 384 12.48 -19.97 -9.50
N PHE A 385 12.21 -19.59 -8.25
CA PHE A 385 12.69 -18.34 -7.68
C PHE A 385 14.22 -18.27 -7.67
N GLY A 386 14.88 -19.27 -7.12
CA GLY A 386 16.34 -19.33 -7.08
C GLY A 386 16.98 -19.32 -8.48
N ALA A 387 16.37 -20.04 -9.45
CA ALA A 387 16.83 -20.03 -10.83
C ALA A 387 16.70 -18.65 -11.48
N TYR A 388 15.57 -17.97 -11.27
CA TYR A 388 15.31 -16.61 -11.76
C TYR A 388 16.30 -15.60 -11.16
N VAL A 389 16.47 -15.60 -9.84
CA VAL A 389 17.39 -14.68 -9.14
C VAL A 389 18.83 -14.87 -9.63
N ARG A 390 19.29 -16.11 -9.86
CA ARG A 390 20.63 -16.36 -10.45
C ARG A 390 20.76 -15.74 -11.82
N GLY A 391 19.74 -15.88 -12.69
CA GLY A 391 19.73 -15.24 -14.00
C GLY A 391 19.78 -13.71 -13.93
N MET A 392 18.99 -13.13 -13.01
CA MET A 392 18.96 -11.69 -12.81
C MET A 392 20.26 -11.15 -12.21
N ARG A 393 20.90 -11.89 -11.32
CA ARG A 393 22.22 -11.54 -10.76
C ARG A 393 23.26 -11.38 -11.87
N ASN A 394 23.32 -12.31 -12.81
CA ASN A 394 24.23 -12.20 -13.97
C ASN A 394 23.89 -10.98 -14.84
N LEU A 395 22.62 -10.81 -15.21
CA LEU A 395 22.15 -9.71 -16.04
C LEU A 395 22.44 -8.34 -15.40
N TYR A 396 22.18 -8.20 -14.11
CA TYR A 396 22.42 -6.93 -13.43
C TYR A 396 23.91 -6.67 -13.21
N GLY A 397 24.72 -7.71 -12.96
CA GLY A 397 26.16 -7.58 -12.88
C GLY A 397 26.77 -7.10 -14.21
N GLU A 398 26.33 -7.67 -15.35
CA GLU A 398 26.73 -7.22 -16.68
C GLU A 398 26.33 -5.76 -16.94
N ARG A 399 25.09 -5.39 -16.62
CA ARG A 399 24.59 -4.01 -16.78
C ARG A 399 25.34 -3.02 -15.90
N LEU A 400 25.65 -3.39 -14.68
CA LEU A 400 26.41 -2.57 -13.73
C LEU A 400 27.82 -2.31 -14.27
N GLY A 401 28.52 -3.35 -14.74
CA GLY A 401 29.86 -3.21 -15.35
C GLY A 401 29.84 -2.32 -16.59
N PHE A 402 28.87 -2.55 -17.48
CA PHE A 402 28.68 -1.71 -18.67
C PHE A 402 28.42 -0.24 -18.30
N LEU A 403 27.52 0.03 -17.34
CA LEU A 403 27.20 1.39 -16.92
C LEU A 403 28.42 2.08 -16.30
N ALA A 404 29.14 1.41 -15.41
CA ALA A 404 30.34 1.95 -14.78
C ALA A 404 31.40 2.31 -15.80
N GLU A 405 31.67 1.43 -16.76
CA GLU A 405 32.61 1.69 -17.88
C GLU A 405 32.21 2.92 -18.70
N ARG A 406 30.92 3.02 -19.06
CA ARG A 406 30.42 4.13 -19.88
C ARG A 406 30.43 5.47 -19.17
N VAL A 407 30.03 5.48 -17.87
CA VAL A 407 30.10 6.68 -17.03
C VAL A 407 31.56 7.12 -16.88
N GLY A 408 32.48 6.22 -16.52
CA GLY A 408 33.90 6.55 -16.40
C GLY A 408 34.52 7.11 -17.70
N LYS A 409 34.15 6.53 -18.87
CA LYS A 409 34.69 7.00 -20.17
C LYS A 409 34.07 8.33 -20.65
N ARG A 410 32.78 8.57 -20.40
CA ARG A 410 32.07 9.72 -20.97
C ARG A 410 31.86 10.88 -20.01
N LEU A 411 31.83 10.62 -18.71
CA LEU A 411 31.59 11.59 -17.66
C LEU A 411 32.76 11.67 -16.66
N GLY A 412 33.92 11.05 -17.00
CA GLY A 412 35.11 11.10 -16.17
C GLY A 412 35.50 12.54 -15.83
N GLY A 413 35.76 12.84 -14.56
CA GLY A 413 36.00 14.18 -14.03
C GLY A 413 34.75 15.00 -13.67
N LEU A 414 33.52 14.52 -14.06
CA LEU A 414 32.25 15.10 -13.65
C LEU A 414 31.50 14.18 -12.66
N VAL A 415 31.59 12.87 -12.89
CA VAL A 415 30.94 11.84 -12.05
C VAL A 415 31.91 10.69 -11.90
N GLU A 416 32.21 10.32 -10.67
CA GLU A 416 32.98 9.11 -10.35
C GLU A 416 31.99 7.98 -9.98
N PRO A 417 31.86 6.91 -10.80
CA PRO A 417 30.98 5.81 -10.51
C PRO A 417 31.55 4.95 -9.38
N ARG A 418 30.81 4.78 -8.32
CA ARG A 418 31.12 3.81 -7.25
C ARG A 418 30.40 2.50 -7.54
N VAL A 419 31.12 1.48 -7.90
CA VAL A 419 30.59 0.14 -8.19
C VAL A 419 30.39 -0.60 -6.86
N PRO A 420 29.14 -0.86 -6.44
CA PRO A 420 28.88 -1.57 -5.20
C PRO A 420 29.15 -3.08 -5.37
N ALA A 421 29.36 -3.78 -4.26
CA ALA A 421 29.50 -5.24 -4.25
C ALA A 421 28.19 -5.98 -4.58
N GLY A 422 27.05 -5.29 -4.54
CA GLY A 422 25.72 -5.80 -4.83
C GLY A 422 24.67 -4.70 -4.91
N GLY A 423 23.40 -5.12 -5.00
CA GLY A 423 22.24 -4.23 -5.03
C GLY A 423 21.85 -3.76 -6.45
N LEU A 424 20.77 -3.00 -6.51
CA LEU A 424 20.15 -2.52 -7.75
C LEU A 424 20.50 -1.05 -8.07
N GLN A 425 21.50 -0.48 -7.42
CA GLN A 425 21.84 0.93 -7.51
C GLN A 425 23.35 1.11 -7.65
N MET A 426 23.75 2.08 -8.45
CA MET A 426 25.14 2.51 -8.59
C MET A 426 25.21 4.00 -8.23
N PRO A 427 25.80 4.37 -7.10
CA PRO A 427 26.02 5.76 -6.76
C PRO A 427 27.14 6.36 -7.63
N GLY A 428 27.04 7.67 -7.88
CA GLY A 428 28.08 8.50 -8.49
C GLY A 428 28.35 9.71 -7.61
N LEU A 429 29.60 10.10 -7.47
CA LEU A 429 30.05 11.29 -6.74
C LEU A 429 30.51 12.36 -7.69
#